data_924bfd67d0681169d2f571adf187f4c2
#
_entry.id   924bfd67d0681169d2f571adf187f4c2
#
_cell.length_a   1.000
_cell.length_b   1.000
_cell.length_c   1.000
_cell.angle_alpha   90.00
_cell.angle_beta   90.00
_cell.angle_gamma   90.00
#
_symmetry.space_group_name_H-M   'P 1'
#
loop_
_entity.id
_entity.type
_entity.pdbx_description
1 polymer ?
#
loop_
_entity_poly.entity_id
_entity_poly.type
_entity_poly.pdbx_seq_one_letter_code
_entity_poly.pdbx_strand_id
1 'polypeptide(L)'
;MHDIYKPMFSIDPKVTYLNHGSFGACPKEVFNSLIDFQRKLEFEPVKHLAHDIYQHLKESRSALSEYVNCHIDDIAFFPNPSTALNTLIRSLDITKGDQILTTNHEYGALDRTWRFISKKRGCEYIKLDVAIPYTDKQLIIDSFKNAINKNTKVIFLSHITSATALILPIKEIIELAKEHNILTIIDGAHAPAQIDLDIKNLDPDFYCGACHKWMCSPKGVAFLYVKKQYQDMLEPLV
;
A
#
# COMPACT_ATOMS: atom_id res chain seq x y z
N MET A 1 21.68 -11.77 21.57
CA MET A 1 20.65 -10.75 21.38
C MET A 1 19.41 -11.26 20.58
N HIS A 2 19.46 -12.46 19.98
CA HIS A 2 18.38 -12.96 19.09
C HIS A 2 17.19 -13.64 19.78
N ASP A 3 17.23 -13.91 21.07
CA ASP A 3 16.20 -14.73 21.73
C ASP A 3 15.08 -13.96 22.47
N ILE A 4 15.18 -12.63 22.57
CA ILE A 4 14.18 -11.87 23.35
C ILE A 4 12.85 -11.69 22.60
N TYR A 5 12.87 -11.65 21.26
CA TYR A 5 11.66 -11.44 20.46
C TYR A 5 10.94 -12.74 20.07
N LYS A 6 11.69 -13.85 19.89
CA LYS A 6 11.11 -15.13 19.47
C LYS A 6 9.97 -15.62 20.38
N PRO A 7 10.05 -15.52 21.73
CA PRO A 7 8.97 -15.90 22.63
C PRO A 7 7.69 -15.05 22.48
N MET A 8 7.80 -13.86 21.88
CA MET A 8 6.64 -12.97 21.69
C MET A 8 5.70 -13.47 20.58
N PHE A 9 6.13 -14.42 19.75
CA PHE A 9 5.36 -14.98 18.65
C PHE A 9 4.95 -16.42 18.91
N SER A 10 3.83 -16.87 18.32
CA SER A 10 3.35 -18.26 18.37
C SER A 10 3.81 -19.08 17.14
N ILE A 11 4.99 -18.78 16.62
CA ILE A 11 5.57 -19.52 15.50
C ILE A 11 6.11 -20.87 16.01
N ASP A 12 5.91 -21.93 15.24
CA ASP A 12 6.49 -23.24 15.51
C ASP A 12 8.01 -23.11 15.72
N PRO A 13 8.56 -23.53 16.88
CA PRO A 13 9.98 -23.40 17.20
C PRO A 13 10.91 -24.14 16.21
N LYS A 14 10.37 -25.11 15.45
CA LYS A 14 11.09 -25.83 14.42
C LYS A 14 11.21 -25.06 13.09
N VAL A 15 10.46 -23.97 12.93
CA VAL A 15 10.43 -23.17 11.72
C VAL A 15 11.32 -21.93 11.89
N THR A 16 12.21 -21.71 10.95
CA THR A 16 12.91 -20.43 10.77
C THR A 16 12.05 -19.54 9.87
N TYR A 17 11.24 -18.67 10.50
CA TYR A 17 10.30 -17.82 9.78
C TYR A 17 10.95 -16.49 9.39
N LEU A 18 11.17 -16.29 8.09
CA LEU A 18 11.81 -15.09 7.53
C LEU A 18 10.92 -14.31 6.56
N ASN A 19 9.72 -14.83 6.25
CA ASN A 19 8.87 -14.26 5.21
C ASN A 19 7.69 -13.44 5.74
N HIS A 20 7.98 -12.42 6.56
CA HIS A 20 6.95 -11.47 6.99
C HIS A 20 6.36 -10.67 5.80
N GLY A 21 7.07 -10.57 4.70
CA GLY A 21 6.61 -9.90 3.49
C GLY A 21 5.42 -10.57 2.79
N SER A 22 5.26 -11.90 2.92
CA SER A 22 4.05 -12.57 2.43
C SER A 22 2.89 -12.42 3.42
N PHE A 23 3.11 -12.83 4.68
CA PHE A 23 2.16 -12.68 5.79
C PHE A 23 2.97 -12.50 7.07
N GLY A 24 2.84 -11.36 7.74
CA GLY A 24 3.54 -11.08 8.99
C GLY A 24 3.10 -12.03 10.10
N ALA A 25 4.00 -12.49 10.94
CA ALA A 25 3.63 -13.14 12.18
C ALA A 25 3.04 -12.09 13.13
N CYS A 26 1.94 -12.41 13.79
CA CYS A 26 1.31 -11.53 14.76
C CYS A 26 1.88 -11.81 16.15
N PRO A 27 2.36 -10.80 16.91
CA PRO A 27 2.77 -10.97 18.29
C PRO A 27 1.63 -11.49 19.15
N LYS A 28 1.93 -12.29 20.19
CA LYS A 28 0.94 -12.87 21.12
C LYS A 28 0.06 -11.80 21.77
N GLU A 29 0.64 -10.68 22.18
CA GLU A 29 -0.09 -9.58 22.80
C GLU A 29 -1.13 -8.99 21.84
N VAL A 30 -0.73 -8.71 20.60
CA VAL A 30 -1.62 -8.19 19.56
C VAL A 30 -2.68 -9.22 19.18
N PHE A 31 -2.32 -10.50 19.12
CA PHE A 31 -3.26 -11.58 18.84
C PHE A 31 -4.28 -11.75 19.97
N ASN A 32 -3.86 -11.67 21.23
CA ASN A 32 -4.76 -11.73 22.38
C ASN A 32 -5.74 -10.55 22.38
N SER A 33 -5.28 -9.35 22.05
CA SER A 33 -6.14 -8.17 21.88
C SER A 33 -7.21 -8.40 20.80
N LEU A 34 -6.85 -9.00 19.68
CA LEU A 34 -7.83 -9.39 18.64
C LEU A 34 -8.90 -10.34 19.20
N ILE A 35 -8.50 -11.37 19.95
CA ILE A 35 -9.44 -12.33 20.55
C ILE A 35 -10.36 -11.63 21.57
N ASP A 36 -9.85 -10.67 22.33
CA ASP A 36 -10.67 -9.93 23.29
C ASP A 36 -11.68 -9.01 22.59
N PHE A 37 -11.30 -8.39 21.45
CA PHE A 37 -12.27 -7.65 20.61
C PHE A 37 -13.35 -8.58 20.03
N GLN A 38 -13.00 -9.77 19.57
CA GLN A 38 -13.96 -10.74 19.09
C GLN A 38 -14.93 -11.20 20.21
N ARG A 39 -14.43 -11.43 21.42
CA ARG A 39 -15.28 -11.76 22.57
C ARG A 39 -16.25 -10.63 22.94
N LYS A 40 -15.79 -9.38 22.92
CA LYS A 40 -16.64 -8.20 23.13
C LYS A 40 -17.73 -8.09 22.06
N LEU A 41 -17.35 -8.34 20.80
CA LEU A 41 -18.28 -8.36 19.68
C LEU A 41 -19.41 -9.39 19.89
N GLU A 42 -19.06 -10.62 20.24
CA GLU A 42 -20.05 -11.69 20.49
C GLU A 42 -20.88 -11.44 21.76
N PHE A 43 -20.33 -10.74 22.76
CA PHE A 43 -21.04 -10.44 23.98
C PHE A 43 -22.17 -9.41 23.79
N GLU A 44 -21.96 -8.39 22.94
CA GLU A 44 -22.97 -7.36 22.65
C GLU A 44 -22.83 -6.83 21.20
N PRO A 45 -23.22 -7.65 20.17
CA PRO A 45 -22.90 -7.38 18.78
C PRO A 45 -23.41 -6.04 18.24
N VAL A 46 -24.66 -5.68 18.56
CA VAL A 46 -25.26 -4.45 18.07
C VAL A 46 -24.57 -3.20 18.65
N LYS A 47 -24.32 -3.18 19.95
CA LYS A 47 -23.60 -2.08 20.58
C LYS A 47 -22.22 -1.93 19.97
N HIS A 48 -21.48 -3.05 19.84
CA HIS A 48 -20.11 -3.03 19.35
C HIS A 48 -20.03 -2.59 17.87
N LEU A 49 -20.88 -3.12 16.98
CA LEU A 49 -20.84 -2.82 15.54
C LEU A 49 -21.58 -1.54 15.14
N ALA A 50 -22.59 -1.11 15.91
CA ALA A 50 -23.39 0.07 15.56
C ALA A 50 -22.95 1.34 16.31
N HIS A 51 -22.25 1.21 17.44
CA HIS A 51 -21.88 2.36 18.29
C HIS A 51 -20.36 2.41 18.53
N ASP A 52 -19.78 1.40 19.20
CA ASP A 52 -18.41 1.46 19.69
C ASP A 52 -17.37 1.42 18.54
N ILE A 53 -17.71 0.81 17.40
CA ILE A 53 -16.82 0.65 16.26
C ILE A 53 -16.29 1.98 15.72
N TYR A 54 -17.08 3.03 15.73
CA TYR A 54 -16.66 4.35 15.23
C TYR A 54 -15.51 4.93 16.04
N GLN A 55 -15.58 4.78 17.37
CA GLN A 55 -14.51 5.23 18.26
C GLN A 55 -13.24 4.39 18.09
N HIS A 56 -13.37 3.06 18.03
CA HIS A 56 -12.24 2.15 17.81
C HIS A 56 -11.54 2.39 16.47
N LEU A 57 -12.31 2.62 15.40
CA LEU A 57 -11.75 2.98 14.09
C LEU A 57 -11.04 4.32 14.12
N LYS A 58 -11.59 5.32 14.82
CA LYS A 58 -10.97 6.63 14.98
C LYS A 58 -9.64 6.52 15.73
N GLU A 59 -9.59 5.79 16.85
CA GLU A 59 -8.37 5.55 17.62
C GLU A 59 -7.30 4.84 16.78
N SER A 60 -7.69 3.79 16.05
CA SER A 60 -6.78 3.03 15.18
C SER A 60 -6.25 3.90 14.01
N ARG A 61 -7.12 4.72 13.39
CA ARG A 61 -6.69 5.64 12.34
C ARG A 61 -5.77 6.74 12.88
N SER A 62 -6.05 7.26 14.09
CA SER A 62 -5.19 8.26 14.74
C SER A 62 -3.78 7.71 14.96
N ALA A 63 -3.66 6.54 15.57
CA ALA A 63 -2.36 5.91 15.80
C ALA A 63 -1.60 5.62 14.50
N LEU A 64 -2.31 5.13 13.47
CA LEU A 64 -1.69 4.85 12.18
C LEU A 64 -1.27 6.14 11.46
N SER A 65 -2.12 7.17 11.45
CA SER A 65 -1.82 8.44 10.79
C SER A 65 -0.62 9.16 11.43
N GLU A 66 -0.47 9.08 12.74
CA GLU A 66 0.71 9.55 13.45
C GLU A 66 1.97 8.76 13.04
N TYR A 67 1.87 7.42 12.99
CA TYR A 67 2.98 6.55 12.64
C TYR A 67 3.50 6.77 11.21
N VAL A 68 2.62 7.01 10.23
CA VAL A 68 3.00 7.24 8.82
C VAL A 68 3.08 8.71 8.43
N ASN A 69 2.91 9.63 9.39
CA ASN A 69 2.91 11.08 9.25
C ASN A 69 1.95 11.59 8.15
N CYS A 70 0.63 11.46 8.37
CA CYS A 70 -0.40 12.02 7.48
C CYS A 70 -1.63 12.48 8.28
N HIS A 71 -2.62 13.08 7.62
CA HIS A 71 -3.86 13.46 8.29
C HIS A 71 -4.75 12.23 8.51
N ILE A 72 -5.43 12.16 9.66
CA ILE A 72 -6.29 11.03 10.05
C ILE A 72 -7.42 10.76 9.05
N ASP A 73 -7.96 11.81 8.44
CA ASP A 73 -9.07 11.70 7.48
C ASP A 73 -8.61 11.32 6.07
N ASP A 74 -7.30 11.26 5.83
CA ASP A 74 -6.73 10.84 4.55
C ASP A 74 -6.47 9.32 4.49
N ILE A 75 -6.80 8.56 5.57
CA ILE A 75 -6.61 7.11 5.66
C ILE A 75 -7.93 6.37 5.77
N ALA A 76 -8.08 5.31 4.97
CA ALA A 76 -9.12 4.30 5.10
C ALA A 76 -8.50 2.90 5.28
N PHE A 77 -9.11 2.06 6.15
CA PHE A 77 -8.71 0.66 6.30
C PHE A 77 -9.31 -0.24 5.23
N PHE A 78 -8.53 -1.23 4.81
CA PHE A 78 -8.90 -2.26 3.85
C PHE A 78 -8.45 -3.64 4.33
N PRO A 79 -9.07 -4.73 3.86
CA PRO A 79 -8.65 -6.08 4.25
C PRO A 79 -7.25 -6.46 3.71
N ASN A 80 -6.81 -5.85 2.62
CA ASN A 80 -5.49 -6.06 2.04
C ASN A 80 -5.17 -4.97 0.99
N PRO A 81 -3.88 -4.78 0.65
CA PRO A 81 -3.47 -3.79 -0.36
C PRO A 81 -4.08 -4.02 -1.75
N SER A 82 -4.27 -5.28 -2.16
CA SER A 82 -4.84 -5.58 -3.48
C SER A 82 -6.28 -5.07 -3.59
N THR A 83 -7.10 -5.22 -2.55
CA THR A 83 -8.47 -4.67 -2.53
C THR A 83 -8.43 -3.15 -2.55
N ALA A 84 -7.60 -2.52 -1.72
CA ALA A 84 -7.46 -1.06 -1.66
C ALA A 84 -7.07 -0.47 -3.03
N LEU A 85 -6.02 -1.01 -3.64
CA LEU A 85 -5.54 -0.54 -4.94
C LEU A 85 -6.51 -0.87 -6.08
N ASN A 86 -7.26 -1.99 -6.02
CA ASN A 86 -8.32 -2.26 -6.99
C ASN A 86 -9.48 -1.27 -6.88
N THR A 87 -9.88 -0.87 -5.67
CA THR A 87 -10.88 0.18 -5.46
C THR A 87 -10.41 1.47 -6.13
N LEU A 88 -9.20 1.92 -5.82
CA LEU A 88 -8.62 3.12 -6.41
C LEU A 88 -8.52 3.03 -7.94
N ILE A 89 -7.89 1.98 -8.48
CA ILE A 89 -7.66 1.83 -9.93
C ILE A 89 -8.98 1.83 -10.72
N ARG A 90 -10.04 1.27 -10.17
CA ARG A 90 -11.37 1.26 -10.79
C ARG A 90 -12.05 2.61 -10.78
N SER A 91 -11.79 3.42 -9.76
CA SER A 91 -12.34 4.78 -9.58
C SER A 91 -11.66 5.82 -10.49
N LEU A 92 -10.47 5.52 -11.06
CA LEU A 92 -9.76 6.46 -11.92
C LEU A 92 -10.50 6.70 -13.23
N ASP A 93 -10.59 7.95 -13.65
CA ASP A 93 -11.05 8.33 -14.99
C ASP A 93 -9.90 8.19 -16.01
N ILE A 94 -9.68 6.95 -16.42
CA ILE A 94 -8.69 6.58 -17.45
C ILE A 94 -9.44 6.08 -18.68
N THR A 95 -9.10 6.66 -19.83
CA THR A 95 -9.80 6.43 -21.10
C THR A 95 -8.86 5.90 -22.17
N LYS A 96 -9.41 5.65 -23.37
CA LYS A 96 -8.66 5.18 -24.53
C LYS A 96 -7.57 6.18 -24.90
N GLY A 97 -6.34 5.68 -25.03
CA GLY A 97 -5.16 6.44 -25.39
C GLY A 97 -4.37 7.03 -24.22
N ASP A 98 -4.94 7.02 -23.01
CA ASP A 98 -4.19 7.36 -21.80
C ASP A 98 -3.11 6.31 -21.52
N GLN A 99 -2.02 6.74 -20.90
CA GLN A 99 -0.86 5.90 -20.59
C GLN A 99 -0.64 5.78 -19.09
N ILE A 100 -0.40 4.55 -18.64
CA ILE A 100 0.06 4.21 -17.29
C ILE A 100 1.51 3.75 -17.37
N LEU A 101 2.40 4.43 -16.66
CA LEU A 101 3.80 4.01 -16.53
C LEU A 101 4.02 3.24 -15.24
N THR A 102 4.81 2.17 -15.32
CA THR A 102 5.16 1.32 -14.19
C THR A 102 6.51 0.63 -14.43
N THR A 103 6.93 -0.27 -13.51
CA THR A 103 8.13 -1.09 -13.69
C THR A 103 7.80 -2.55 -14.00
N ASN A 104 8.80 -3.29 -14.44
CA ASN A 104 8.71 -4.76 -14.62
C ASN A 104 8.75 -5.55 -13.31
N HIS A 105 8.90 -4.88 -12.14
CA HIS A 105 8.99 -5.51 -10.82
C HIS A 105 7.73 -5.41 -9.97
N GLU A 106 6.60 -5.00 -10.54
CA GLU A 106 5.37 -4.79 -9.79
C GLU A 106 4.75 -6.11 -9.30
N TYR A 107 4.01 -6.01 -8.18
CA TYR A 107 3.34 -7.17 -7.61
C TYR A 107 2.34 -7.79 -8.60
N GLY A 108 2.43 -9.11 -8.80
CA GLY A 108 1.70 -9.81 -9.86
C GLY A 108 0.17 -9.66 -9.84
N ALA A 109 -0.47 -9.41 -8.68
CA ALA A 109 -1.91 -9.16 -8.62
C ALA A 109 -2.24 -7.80 -9.22
N LEU A 110 -1.44 -6.76 -8.94
CA LEU A 110 -1.63 -5.40 -9.45
C LEU A 110 -1.24 -5.32 -10.95
N ASP A 111 -0.18 -6.02 -11.37
CA ASP A 111 0.16 -6.16 -12.80
C ASP A 111 -1.03 -6.74 -13.60
N ARG A 112 -1.68 -7.80 -13.06
CA ARG A 112 -2.91 -8.37 -13.68
C ARG A 112 -4.08 -7.39 -13.66
N THR A 113 -4.26 -6.62 -12.58
CA THR A 113 -5.32 -5.60 -12.49
C THR A 113 -5.12 -4.54 -13.58
N TRP A 114 -3.91 -4.00 -13.71
CA TRP A 114 -3.61 -2.98 -14.72
C TRP A 114 -3.78 -3.51 -16.15
N ARG A 115 -3.30 -4.72 -16.44
CA ARG A 115 -3.53 -5.37 -17.76
C ARG A 115 -5.03 -5.53 -18.07
N PHE A 116 -5.83 -5.93 -17.07
CA PHE A 116 -7.28 -6.06 -17.24
C PHE A 116 -7.94 -4.71 -17.51
N ILE A 117 -7.62 -3.70 -16.71
CA ILE A 117 -8.19 -2.34 -16.87
C ILE A 117 -7.77 -1.72 -18.21
N SER A 118 -6.49 -1.86 -18.58
CA SER A 118 -5.99 -1.33 -19.84
C SER A 118 -6.69 -1.97 -21.04
N LYS A 119 -6.86 -3.28 -21.02
CA LYS A 119 -7.64 -3.97 -22.07
C LYS A 119 -9.10 -3.50 -22.11
N LYS A 120 -9.73 -3.34 -20.94
CA LYS A 120 -11.15 -2.93 -20.82
C LYS A 120 -11.37 -1.50 -21.28
N ARG A 121 -10.47 -0.58 -20.98
CA ARG A 121 -10.62 0.86 -21.24
C ARG A 121 -9.89 1.34 -22.51
N GLY A 122 -9.01 0.51 -23.09
CA GLY A 122 -8.23 0.84 -24.28
C GLY A 122 -7.05 1.79 -23.99
N CYS A 123 -6.59 1.86 -22.74
CA CYS A 123 -5.42 2.63 -22.36
C CYS A 123 -4.14 1.77 -22.45
N GLU A 124 -2.98 2.43 -22.43
CA GLU A 124 -1.67 1.79 -22.56
C GLU A 124 -1.07 1.54 -21.18
N TYR A 125 -0.62 0.31 -20.92
CA TYR A 125 0.10 -0.06 -19.71
C TYR A 125 1.55 -0.37 -20.06
N ILE A 126 2.46 0.56 -19.78
CA ILE A 126 3.86 0.51 -20.18
C ILE A 126 4.72 0.18 -19.00
N LYS A 127 5.50 -0.89 -19.12
CA LYS A 127 6.45 -1.35 -18.11
C LYS A 127 7.86 -0.94 -18.50
N LEU A 128 8.47 -0.12 -17.66
CA LEU A 128 9.87 0.25 -17.76
C LEU A 128 10.74 -0.86 -17.19
N ASP A 129 11.82 -1.16 -17.86
CA ASP A 129 12.74 -2.22 -17.46
C ASP A 129 13.72 -1.70 -16.39
N VAL A 130 13.68 -2.33 -15.23
CA VAL A 130 14.64 -2.09 -14.15
C VAL A 130 15.55 -3.29 -14.06
N ALA A 131 16.82 -3.08 -14.40
CA ALA A 131 17.81 -4.15 -14.41
C ALA A 131 18.18 -4.64 -13.00
N ILE A 132 18.52 -5.92 -12.90
CA ILE A 132 19.13 -6.54 -11.71
C ILE A 132 20.52 -7.02 -12.07
N PRO A 133 21.56 -6.69 -11.27
CA PRO A 133 21.50 -5.95 -10.01
C PRO A 133 21.18 -4.48 -10.19
N TYR A 134 20.38 -3.94 -9.27
CA TYR A 134 20.07 -2.51 -9.19
C TYR A 134 21.26 -1.75 -8.60
N THR A 135 21.86 -0.86 -9.38
CA THR A 135 23.13 -0.20 -9.00
C THR A 135 23.01 1.34 -8.93
N ASP A 136 22.06 1.92 -9.65
CA ASP A 136 21.91 3.38 -9.74
C ASP A 136 20.44 3.79 -9.88
N LYS A 137 19.96 4.58 -8.90
CA LYS A 137 18.61 5.13 -8.91
C LYS A 137 18.37 6.10 -10.07
N GLN A 138 19.41 6.78 -10.55
CA GLN A 138 19.28 7.76 -11.61
C GLN A 138 18.82 7.11 -12.92
N LEU A 139 19.25 5.88 -13.19
CA LEU A 139 18.80 5.14 -14.38
C LEU A 139 17.27 4.91 -14.38
N ILE A 140 16.69 4.66 -13.20
CA ILE A 140 15.24 4.51 -13.08
C ILE A 140 14.53 5.84 -13.28
N ILE A 141 15.01 6.90 -12.63
CA ILE A 141 14.45 8.25 -12.76
C ILE A 141 14.49 8.69 -14.23
N ASP A 142 15.61 8.51 -14.90
CA ASP A 142 15.78 8.86 -16.31
C ASP A 142 14.85 8.02 -17.21
N SER A 143 14.63 6.75 -16.90
CA SER A 143 13.71 5.91 -17.67
C SER A 143 12.27 6.42 -17.59
N PHE A 144 11.80 6.86 -16.42
CA PHE A 144 10.49 7.51 -16.27
C PHE A 144 10.45 8.84 -17.01
N LYS A 145 11.47 9.69 -16.81
CA LYS A 145 11.56 10.99 -17.49
C LYS A 145 11.48 10.87 -19.02
N ASN A 146 12.16 9.89 -19.60
CA ASN A 146 12.15 9.65 -21.04
C ASN A 146 10.84 9.04 -21.57
N ALA A 147 10.10 8.31 -20.71
CA ALA A 147 8.85 7.64 -21.09
C ALA A 147 7.61 8.54 -20.93
N ILE A 148 7.69 9.57 -20.09
CA ILE A 148 6.60 10.54 -19.87
C ILE A 148 6.31 11.28 -21.18
N ASN A 149 5.03 11.36 -21.52
CA ASN A 149 4.54 12.13 -22.66
C ASN A 149 3.14 12.72 -22.37
N LYS A 150 2.55 13.42 -23.32
CA LYS A 150 1.25 14.10 -23.15
C LYS A 150 0.07 13.18 -22.80
N ASN A 151 0.20 11.88 -23.03
CA ASN A 151 -0.83 10.89 -22.73
C ASN A 151 -0.62 10.22 -21.38
N THR A 152 0.51 10.44 -20.71
CA THR A 152 0.80 9.84 -19.41
C THR A 152 -0.11 10.44 -18.34
N LYS A 153 -0.97 9.61 -17.75
CA LYS A 153 -1.96 9.99 -16.72
C LYS A 153 -1.61 9.50 -15.33
N VAL A 154 -0.96 8.33 -15.26
CA VAL A 154 -0.67 7.66 -13.99
C VAL A 154 0.73 7.09 -14.00
N ILE A 155 1.44 7.27 -12.90
CA ILE A 155 2.60 6.46 -12.54
C ILE A 155 2.19 5.55 -11.38
N PHE A 156 2.24 4.23 -11.62
CA PHE A 156 2.02 3.20 -10.60
C PHE A 156 3.34 2.54 -10.26
N LEU A 157 3.71 2.53 -8.98
CA LEU A 157 5.06 2.12 -8.57
C LEU A 157 5.05 1.45 -7.19
N SER A 158 5.75 0.33 -7.04
CA SER A 158 6.06 -0.24 -5.73
C SER A 158 7.09 0.61 -5.00
N HIS A 159 6.90 0.88 -3.70
CA HIS A 159 7.93 1.51 -2.86
C HIS A 159 9.07 0.54 -2.58
N ILE A 160 8.70 -0.70 -2.17
CA ILE A 160 9.61 -1.83 -2.06
C ILE A 160 9.04 -2.97 -2.89
N THR A 161 9.79 -3.47 -3.85
CA THR A 161 9.34 -4.51 -4.77
C THR A 161 9.15 -5.86 -4.08
N SER A 162 8.08 -6.57 -4.40
CA SER A 162 7.71 -7.82 -3.71
C SER A 162 8.69 -8.97 -3.97
N ALA A 163 9.17 -9.12 -5.20
CA ALA A 163 10.00 -10.25 -5.60
C ALA A 163 11.49 -10.06 -5.30
N THR A 164 11.95 -8.81 -5.29
CA THR A 164 13.39 -8.48 -5.28
C THR A 164 13.81 -7.58 -4.12
N ALA A 165 12.85 -7.10 -3.32
CA ALA A 165 13.06 -6.20 -2.18
C ALA A 165 13.85 -4.92 -2.54
N LEU A 166 13.78 -4.45 -3.77
CA LEU A 166 14.39 -3.20 -4.19
C LEU A 166 13.59 -2.03 -3.63
N ILE A 167 14.27 -1.07 -3.02
CA ILE A 167 13.68 0.23 -2.64
C ILE A 167 13.82 1.14 -3.84
N LEU A 168 12.68 1.51 -4.44
CA LEU A 168 12.67 2.37 -5.62
C LEU A 168 12.70 3.86 -5.24
N PRO A 169 13.24 4.75 -6.09
CA PRO A 169 13.39 6.18 -5.83
C PRO A 169 12.04 6.90 -5.99
N ILE A 170 11.05 6.52 -5.15
CA ILE A 170 9.67 7.02 -5.32
C ILE A 170 9.55 8.51 -5.07
N LYS A 171 10.38 9.10 -4.20
CA LYS A 171 10.31 10.54 -3.92
C LYS A 171 10.62 11.34 -5.18
N GLU A 172 11.72 11.04 -5.84
CA GLU A 172 12.16 11.71 -7.05
C GLU A 172 11.16 11.49 -8.21
N ILE A 173 10.55 10.30 -8.27
CA ILE A 173 9.53 9.99 -9.30
C ILE A 173 8.22 10.72 -9.00
N ILE A 174 7.82 10.87 -7.74
CA ILE A 174 6.65 11.67 -7.34
C ILE A 174 6.87 13.14 -7.70
N GLU A 175 8.05 13.69 -7.42
CA GLU A 175 8.40 15.07 -7.79
C GLU A 175 8.34 15.26 -9.32
N LEU A 176 8.93 14.35 -10.09
CA LEU A 176 8.86 14.34 -11.56
C LEU A 176 7.41 14.25 -12.06
N ALA A 177 6.58 13.40 -11.48
CA ALA A 177 5.16 13.27 -11.86
C ALA A 177 4.38 14.58 -11.63
N LYS A 178 4.64 15.28 -10.53
CA LYS A 178 4.03 16.57 -10.22
C LYS A 178 4.36 17.64 -11.24
N GLU A 179 5.61 17.71 -11.70
CA GLU A 179 6.04 18.65 -12.76
C GLU A 179 5.21 18.48 -14.05
N HIS A 180 4.69 17.28 -14.28
CA HIS A 180 3.90 16.92 -15.46
C HIS A 180 2.40 16.76 -15.20
N ASN A 181 1.91 17.06 -14.01
CA ASN A 181 0.51 16.85 -13.57
C ASN A 181 0.03 15.40 -13.75
N ILE A 182 0.89 14.43 -13.46
CA ILE A 182 0.63 13.00 -13.54
C ILE A 182 0.29 12.48 -12.13
N LEU A 183 -0.79 11.68 -11.99
CA LEU A 183 -1.18 11.06 -10.75
C LEU A 183 -0.18 9.97 -10.33
N THR A 184 0.14 9.94 -9.04
CA THR A 184 1.04 8.95 -8.46
C THR A 184 0.30 7.97 -7.56
N ILE A 185 0.45 6.68 -7.83
CA ILE A 185 -0.11 5.59 -7.03
C ILE A 185 1.05 4.73 -6.55
N ILE A 186 1.30 4.75 -5.24
CA ILE A 186 2.42 4.03 -4.64
C ILE A 186 1.90 2.77 -3.91
N ASP A 187 2.34 1.62 -4.40
CA ASP A 187 2.18 0.34 -3.68
C ASP A 187 3.27 0.21 -2.61
N GLY A 188 2.95 0.67 -1.42
CA GLY A 188 3.81 0.59 -0.25
C GLY A 188 3.56 -0.65 0.60
N ALA A 189 2.99 -1.75 0.05
CA ALA A 189 2.64 -2.94 0.83
C ALA A 189 3.78 -3.51 1.67
N HIS A 190 5.02 -3.28 1.30
CA HIS A 190 6.21 -3.75 2.02
C HIS A 190 6.93 -2.68 2.82
N ALA A 191 6.52 -1.42 2.76
CA ALA A 191 7.25 -0.31 3.38
C ALA A 191 6.97 -0.10 4.88
N PRO A 192 5.69 -0.11 5.36
CA PRO A 192 5.40 0.16 6.76
C PRO A 192 6.13 -0.82 7.69
N ALA A 193 6.84 -0.30 8.69
CA ALA A 193 7.67 -1.00 9.65
C ALA A 193 8.90 -1.75 9.06
N GLN A 194 9.20 -1.59 7.79
CA GLN A 194 10.43 -2.06 7.18
C GLN A 194 11.41 -0.91 6.91
N ILE A 195 10.86 0.27 6.61
CA ILE A 195 11.60 1.52 6.48
C ILE A 195 10.83 2.63 7.19
N ASP A 196 11.51 3.74 7.48
CA ASP A 196 10.84 4.94 7.96
C ASP A 196 9.92 5.49 6.87
N LEU A 197 8.64 5.64 7.19
CA LEU A 197 7.62 6.08 6.26
C LEU A 197 7.06 7.43 6.70
N ASP A 198 7.28 8.45 5.87
CA ASP A 198 6.73 9.79 6.04
C ASP A 198 5.94 10.17 4.80
N ILE A 199 4.63 9.91 4.83
CA ILE A 199 3.73 10.17 3.70
C ILE A 199 3.65 11.67 3.38
N LYS A 200 3.68 12.53 4.40
CA LYS A 200 3.66 13.98 4.21
C LYS A 200 4.90 14.48 3.46
N ASN A 201 6.07 13.94 3.78
CA ASN A 201 7.32 14.31 3.10
C ASN A 201 7.43 13.69 1.69
N LEU A 202 6.87 12.50 1.48
CA LEU A 202 6.80 11.87 0.16
C LEU A 202 5.79 12.57 -0.75
N ASP A 203 4.67 13.02 -0.17
CA ASP A 203 3.56 13.72 -0.82
C ASP A 203 3.02 13.03 -2.09
N PRO A 204 2.73 11.70 -2.06
CA PRO A 204 2.07 11.01 -3.17
C PRO A 204 0.61 11.42 -3.26
N ASP A 205 -0.04 11.19 -4.41
CA ASP A 205 -1.50 11.36 -4.51
C ASP A 205 -2.22 10.20 -3.80
N PHE A 206 -1.70 8.99 -3.95
CA PHE A 206 -2.22 7.78 -3.32
C PHE A 206 -1.09 6.89 -2.81
N TYR A 207 -1.27 6.34 -1.62
CA TYR A 207 -0.33 5.39 -1.02
C TYR A 207 -1.07 4.25 -0.33
N CYS A 208 -0.69 3.01 -0.62
CA CYS A 208 -1.27 1.84 0.04
C CYS A 208 -0.22 1.12 0.87
N GLY A 209 -0.52 0.78 2.11
CA GLY A 209 0.37 0.01 2.98
C GLY A 209 -0.30 -1.23 3.57
N ALA A 210 0.49 -2.28 3.86
CA ALA A 210 0.01 -3.47 4.54
C ALA A 210 0.40 -3.47 6.02
N CYS A 211 -0.58 -3.45 6.92
CA CYS A 211 -0.31 -3.58 8.35
C CYS A 211 -0.01 -5.03 8.75
N HIS A 212 -0.61 -6.01 8.05
CA HIS A 212 -0.46 -7.45 8.35
C HIS A 212 0.82 -8.10 7.79
N LYS A 213 1.76 -7.30 7.28
CA LYS A 213 3.08 -7.76 6.84
C LYS A 213 4.14 -7.43 7.90
N TRP A 214 4.98 -6.45 7.63
CA TRP A 214 6.11 -6.05 8.51
C TRP A 214 5.67 -5.33 9.78
N MET A 215 4.51 -4.65 9.79
CA MET A 215 3.92 -4.10 11.03
C MET A 215 3.33 -5.16 11.95
N CYS A 216 3.28 -6.43 11.54
CA CYS A 216 2.87 -7.56 12.34
C CYS A 216 1.44 -7.46 12.93
N SER A 217 0.54 -6.70 12.34
CA SER A 217 -0.87 -6.67 12.75
C SER A 217 -1.57 -8.02 12.46
N PRO A 218 -2.76 -8.26 13.01
CA PRO A 218 -3.60 -9.38 12.59
C PRO A 218 -3.81 -9.39 11.08
N LYS A 219 -4.04 -10.57 10.48
CA LYS A 219 -4.32 -10.70 9.04
C LYS A 219 -5.62 -9.98 8.69
N GLY A 220 -5.68 -9.45 7.48
CA GLY A 220 -6.84 -8.70 7.01
C GLY A 220 -6.80 -7.21 7.31
N VAL A 221 -5.61 -6.62 7.49
CA VAL A 221 -5.47 -5.17 7.72
C VAL A 221 -4.45 -4.54 6.77
N ALA A 222 -4.91 -3.58 6.01
CA ALA A 222 -4.14 -2.67 5.16
C ALA A 222 -4.74 -1.27 5.24
N PHE A 223 -4.08 -0.28 4.71
CA PHE A 223 -4.61 1.07 4.59
C PHE A 223 -4.40 1.63 3.18
N LEU A 224 -5.28 2.55 2.81
CA LEU A 224 -5.15 3.42 1.67
C LEU A 224 -5.11 4.86 2.16
N TYR A 225 -4.03 5.56 1.85
CA TYR A 225 -3.94 7.01 1.94
C TYR A 225 -4.40 7.62 0.62
N VAL A 226 -5.24 8.64 0.72
CA VAL A 226 -5.76 9.39 -0.42
C VAL A 226 -5.63 10.86 -0.13
N LYS A 227 -4.87 11.58 -0.93
CA LYS A 227 -4.73 13.03 -0.82
C LYS A 227 -6.10 13.69 -0.90
N LYS A 228 -6.41 14.61 0.02
CA LYS A 228 -7.73 15.18 0.22
C LYS A 228 -8.46 15.57 -1.07
N GLN A 229 -7.78 16.20 -2.00
CA GLN A 229 -8.36 16.67 -3.26
C GLN A 229 -8.85 15.56 -4.19
N TYR A 230 -8.48 14.30 -3.93
CA TYR A 230 -8.86 13.13 -4.75
C TYR A 230 -9.84 12.18 -4.04
N GLN A 231 -10.31 12.52 -2.82
CA GLN A 231 -11.18 11.63 -2.06
C GLN A 231 -12.55 11.45 -2.71
N ASP A 232 -13.11 12.53 -3.26
CA ASP A 232 -14.44 12.51 -3.90
C ASP A 232 -14.49 11.72 -5.20
N MET A 233 -13.33 11.37 -5.80
CA MET A 233 -13.29 10.54 -7.00
C MET A 233 -13.39 9.03 -6.73
N LEU A 234 -13.26 8.61 -5.46
CA LEU A 234 -13.28 7.20 -5.13
C LEU A 234 -14.72 6.65 -5.15
N GLU A 235 -14.91 5.59 -5.90
CA GLU A 235 -16.16 4.84 -5.92
C GLU A 235 -16.08 3.71 -4.88
N PRO A 236 -16.95 3.70 -3.85
CA PRO A 236 -17.02 2.59 -2.89
C PRO A 236 -17.35 1.28 -3.62
N LEU A 237 -16.77 0.17 -3.15
CA LEU A 237 -17.09 -1.16 -3.70
C LEU A 237 -18.38 -1.75 -3.11
N VAL A 238 -18.88 -1.16 -2.02
CA VAL A 238 -20.08 -1.57 -1.29
C VAL A 238 -20.88 -0.34 -0.88
#